data_b535feab72590637c4710233e5c408b7
#
_entry.id   b535feab72590637c4710233e5c408b7
#
_cell.length_a   1.000
_cell.length_b   1.000
_cell.length_c   1.000
_cell.angle_alpha   90.00
_cell.angle_beta   90.00
_cell.angle_gamma   90.00
#
_symmetry.space_group_name_H-M   'P 1'
#
loop_
_entity.id
_entity.type
_entity.pdbx_description
1 polymer ?
#
loop_
_entity_poly.entity_id
_entity_poly.type
_entity_poly.pdbx_seq_one_letter_code
_entity_poly.pdbx_strand_id
1 'polypeptide(L)'
;HFTYPDRQVEFFLIRLLVVLLTLGILWVLYTEFGRRNVRQLTVLWLLLPQVMIAYMIQTTDGAQSVYFVGLHLALYAVGIILPISFLEGVGFGVLTVILYVGACLLHPDGPSNLPRLMTNTLFIVFSAAASAVCTWFNERARIRLFRLQQEVAEINANLRETNATLAEVKGQLLQREKMAAIGTLSAGLMHEVNNPVNYSLMAINM
;
A
#
# COMPACT_ATOMS: atom_id res chain seq x y z
N HIS A 1 20.24 30.54 -10.70
CA HIS A 1 21.49 30.37 -11.44
C HIS A 1 21.32 29.24 -12.44
N PHE A 2 21.10 29.61 -13.70
CA PHE A 2 20.98 28.63 -14.78
C PHE A 2 22.38 28.20 -15.21
N THR A 3 22.70 26.93 -15.05
CA THR A 3 24.04 26.38 -15.32
C THR A 3 24.36 26.36 -16.82
N TYR A 4 23.33 26.33 -17.70
CA TYR A 4 23.49 26.27 -19.17
C TYR A 4 22.55 27.29 -19.85
N PRO A 5 22.98 28.56 -20.00
CA PRO A 5 22.12 29.63 -20.55
C PRO A 5 21.67 29.34 -21.99
N ASP A 6 22.52 28.76 -22.81
CA ASP A 6 22.26 28.54 -24.25
C ASP A 6 21.20 27.45 -24.52
N ARG A 7 20.90 26.58 -23.53
CA ARG A 7 19.92 25.49 -23.65
C ARG A 7 18.71 25.63 -22.74
N GLN A 8 18.51 26.80 -22.14
CA GLN A 8 17.43 27.00 -21.16
C GLN A 8 16.04 26.72 -21.74
N VAL A 9 15.77 27.22 -22.95
CA VAL A 9 14.48 27.05 -23.59
C VAL A 9 14.23 25.58 -23.94
N GLU A 10 15.23 24.89 -24.49
CA GLU A 10 15.15 23.47 -24.82
C GLU A 10 14.84 22.63 -23.58
N PHE A 11 15.60 22.81 -22.51
CA PHE A 11 15.41 22.07 -21.27
C PHE A 11 14.09 22.40 -20.55
N PHE A 12 13.64 23.64 -20.66
CA PHE A 12 12.31 24.02 -20.16
C PHE A 12 11.20 23.30 -20.92
N LEU A 13 11.27 23.29 -22.25
CA LEU A 13 10.26 22.61 -23.08
C LEU A 13 10.23 21.09 -22.83
N ILE A 14 11.39 20.44 -22.70
CA ILE A 14 11.47 19.02 -22.42
C ILE A 14 10.87 18.70 -21.04
N ARG A 15 11.18 19.49 -20.01
CA ARG A 15 10.60 19.33 -18.68
C ARG A 15 9.09 19.54 -18.70
N LEU A 16 8.62 20.57 -19.42
CA LEU A 16 7.19 20.83 -19.58
C LEU A 16 6.49 19.65 -20.28
N LEU A 17 7.12 19.10 -21.34
CA LEU A 17 6.61 17.90 -22.03
C LEU A 17 6.49 16.71 -21.07
N VAL A 18 7.52 16.42 -20.26
CA VAL A 18 7.50 15.32 -19.29
C VAL A 18 6.42 15.54 -18.24
N VAL A 19 6.21 16.77 -17.76
CA VAL A 19 5.12 17.11 -16.84
C VAL A 19 3.76 16.85 -17.48
N LEU A 20 3.54 17.30 -18.73
CA LEU A 20 2.29 17.07 -19.45
C LEU A 20 2.02 15.58 -19.69
N LEU A 21 3.05 14.82 -20.08
CA LEU A 21 2.96 13.35 -20.21
C LEU A 21 2.61 12.67 -18.88
N THR A 22 3.23 13.11 -17.78
CA THR A 22 2.93 12.62 -16.43
C THR A 22 1.48 12.88 -16.05
N LEU A 23 0.97 14.09 -16.29
CA LEU A 23 -0.43 14.42 -16.05
C LEU A 23 -1.37 13.61 -16.95
N GLY A 24 -0.97 13.36 -18.20
CA GLY A 24 -1.70 12.48 -19.12
C GLY A 24 -1.79 11.05 -18.60
N ILE A 25 -0.68 10.48 -18.10
CA ILE A 25 -0.67 9.14 -17.49
C ILE A 25 -1.56 9.12 -16.25
N LEU A 26 -1.49 10.13 -15.37
CA LEU A 26 -2.37 10.25 -14.21
C LEU A 26 -3.85 10.28 -14.63
N TRP A 27 -4.19 11.04 -15.66
CA TRP A 27 -5.56 11.06 -16.18
C TRP A 27 -6.00 9.70 -16.72
N VAL A 28 -5.12 9.01 -17.48
CA VAL A 28 -5.39 7.65 -17.99
C VAL A 28 -5.63 6.65 -16.85
N LEU A 29 -4.94 6.78 -15.70
CA LEU A 29 -5.13 5.90 -14.54
C LEU A 29 -6.55 5.96 -13.94
N TYR A 30 -7.29 7.05 -14.14
CA TYR A 30 -8.71 7.15 -13.74
C TYR A 30 -9.65 6.38 -14.68
N THR A 31 -9.22 6.04 -15.89
CA THR A 31 -10.01 5.27 -16.86
C THR A 31 -9.98 3.78 -16.54
N GLU A 32 -10.94 3.01 -17.13
CA GLU A 32 -10.94 1.54 -17.01
C GLU A 32 -9.68 0.91 -17.62
N PHE A 33 -9.22 1.44 -18.74
CA PHE A 33 -7.97 1.02 -19.37
C PHE A 33 -6.77 1.21 -18.45
N GLY A 34 -6.67 2.36 -17.78
CA GLY A 34 -5.61 2.66 -16.84
C GLY A 34 -5.62 1.73 -15.64
N ARG A 35 -6.77 1.47 -15.05
CA ARG A 35 -6.95 0.53 -13.94
C ARG A 35 -6.52 -0.90 -14.29
N ARG A 36 -6.75 -1.32 -15.53
CA ARG A 36 -6.33 -2.65 -16.02
C ARG A 36 -4.80 -2.73 -16.26
N ASN A 37 -4.16 -1.62 -16.60
CA ASN A 37 -2.75 -1.56 -17.00
C ASN A 37 -1.89 -0.71 -16.03
N VAL A 38 -2.27 -0.62 -14.75
CA VAL A 38 -1.59 0.22 -13.75
C VAL A 38 -0.09 -0.04 -13.71
N ARG A 39 0.33 -1.32 -13.72
CA ARG A 39 1.74 -1.70 -13.64
C ARG A 39 2.55 -1.15 -14.82
N GLN A 40 2.04 -1.27 -16.04
CA GLN A 40 2.72 -0.79 -17.25
C GLN A 40 2.81 0.74 -17.26
N LEU A 41 1.72 1.42 -16.89
CA LEU A 41 1.68 2.87 -16.79
C LEU A 41 2.63 3.41 -15.71
N THR A 42 2.76 2.72 -14.58
CA THR A 42 3.73 3.08 -13.53
C THR A 42 5.16 2.97 -14.02
N VAL A 43 5.51 1.88 -14.73
CA VAL A 43 6.84 1.73 -15.33
C VAL A 43 7.10 2.84 -16.35
N LEU A 44 6.15 3.12 -17.23
CA LEU A 44 6.27 4.20 -18.23
C LEU A 44 6.47 5.56 -17.54
N TRP A 45 5.69 5.87 -16.51
CA TRP A 45 5.81 7.10 -15.75
C TRP A 45 7.19 7.27 -15.11
N LEU A 46 7.77 6.19 -14.56
CA LEU A 46 9.10 6.20 -13.97
C LEU A 46 10.23 6.38 -14.99
N LEU A 47 10.03 5.87 -16.21
CA LEU A 47 11.02 5.98 -17.27
C LEU A 47 11.15 7.40 -17.83
N LEU A 48 10.05 8.15 -17.89
CA LEU A 48 10.04 9.48 -18.50
C LEU A 48 11.09 10.44 -17.89
N PRO A 49 11.14 10.69 -16.57
CA PRO A 49 12.15 11.56 -15.98
C PRO A 49 13.56 10.98 -16.10
N GLN A 50 13.74 9.66 -16.08
CA GLN A 50 15.05 9.02 -16.24
C GLN A 50 15.65 9.27 -17.61
N VAL A 51 14.85 9.05 -18.66
CA VAL A 51 15.29 9.30 -20.05
C VAL A 51 15.55 10.79 -20.27
N MET A 52 14.68 11.67 -19.74
CA MET A 52 14.89 13.11 -19.79
C MET A 52 16.23 13.52 -19.15
N ILE A 53 16.51 13.02 -17.94
CA ILE A 53 17.76 13.33 -17.23
C ILE A 53 18.97 12.78 -18.00
N ALA A 54 18.89 11.57 -18.53
CA ALA A 54 19.94 10.97 -19.35
C ALA A 54 20.24 11.82 -20.61
N TYR A 55 19.18 12.30 -21.29
CA TYR A 55 19.33 13.21 -22.41
C TYR A 55 20.01 14.55 -22.00
N MET A 56 19.63 15.12 -20.85
CA MET A 56 20.25 16.35 -20.34
C MET A 56 21.72 16.11 -19.99
N ILE A 57 22.10 14.95 -19.45
CA ILE A 57 23.50 14.56 -19.18
C ILE A 57 24.28 14.48 -20.49
N GLN A 58 23.72 13.79 -21.51
CA GLN A 58 24.36 13.61 -22.81
C GLN A 58 24.60 14.95 -23.54
N THR A 59 23.69 15.90 -23.42
CA THR A 59 23.73 17.17 -24.15
C THR A 59 24.42 18.32 -23.39
N THR A 60 24.88 18.05 -22.15
CA THR A 60 25.65 19.02 -21.34
C THR A 60 27.09 18.55 -21.16
N ASP A 61 27.61 18.48 -19.94
CA ASP A 61 29.00 18.18 -19.63
C ASP A 61 29.24 16.67 -19.41
N GLY A 62 28.34 15.79 -19.87
CA GLY A 62 28.49 14.34 -19.71
C GLY A 62 28.67 13.92 -18.25
N ALA A 63 29.78 13.27 -17.92
CA ALA A 63 30.07 12.81 -16.56
C ALA A 63 30.23 13.96 -15.52
N GLN A 64 30.43 15.21 -15.96
CA GLN A 64 30.54 16.38 -15.08
C GLN A 64 29.21 17.11 -14.88
N SER A 65 28.19 16.72 -15.61
CA SER A 65 26.85 17.33 -15.54
C SER A 65 26.25 17.17 -14.13
N VAL A 66 25.70 18.26 -13.61
CA VAL A 66 24.99 18.28 -12.31
C VAL A 66 23.68 17.49 -12.32
N TYR A 67 23.17 17.17 -13.51
CA TYR A 67 21.88 16.50 -13.65
C TYR A 67 21.91 15.04 -13.18
N PHE A 68 23.09 14.40 -13.01
CA PHE A 68 23.18 13.04 -12.45
C PHE A 68 22.54 12.91 -11.07
N VAL A 69 22.48 13.99 -10.28
CA VAL A 69 21.80 14.02 -8.98
C VAL A 69 20.32 13.67 -9.11
N GLY A 70 19.67 14.06 -10.20
CA GLY A 70 18.26 13.72 -10.47
C GLY A 70 18.01 12.23 -10.60
N LEU A 71 18.99 11.44 -11.07
CA LEU A 71 18.90 9.97 -11.12
C LEU A 71 18.85 9.36 -9.71
N HIS A 72 19.62 9.90 -8.76
CA HIS A 72 19.57 9.45 -7.36
C HIS A 72 18.22 9.74 -6.72
N LEU A 73 17.68 10.96 -6.95
CA LEU A 73 16.35 11.33 -6.44
C LEU A 73 15.26 10.40 -6.97
N ALA A 74 15.33 10.04 -8.25
CA ALA A 74 14.38 9.08 -8.84
C ALA A 74 14.52 7.69 -8.22
N LEU A 75 15.75 7.19 -7.97
CA LEU A 75 15.99 5.91 -7.30
C LEU A 75 15.42 5.90 -5.89
N TYR A 76 15.64 6.96 -5.10
CA TYR A 76 15.09 7.04 -3.74
C TYR A 76 13.57 7.16 -3.73
N ALA A 77 12.99 7.93 -4.65
CA ALA A 77 11.55 8.01 -4.80
C ALA A 77 10.92 6.64 -5.08
N VAL A 78 11.55 5.85 -5.96
CA VAL A 78 11.14 4.47 -6.27
C VAL A 78 11.21 3.58 -5.04
N GLY A 79 12.35 3.57 -4.34
CA GLY A 79 12.57 2.68 -3.19
C GLY A 79 11.67 2.99 -1.99
N ILE A 80 11.33 4.26 -1.75
CA ILE A 80 10.63 4.70 -0.54
C ILE A 80 9.12 4.83 -0.78
N ILE A 81 8.71 5.42 -1.91
CA ILE A 81 7.32 5.87 -2.10
C ILE A 81 6.50 4.83 -2.86
N LEU A 82 7.10 4.15 -3.85
CA LEU A 82 6.34 3.36 -4.80
C LEU A 82 6.10 1.92 -4.33
N PRO A 83 4.88 1.42 -4.51
CA PRO A 83 4.52 0.05 -4.17
C PRO A 83 4.90 -0.94 -5.26
N ILE A 84 6.17 -0.96 -5.67
CA ILE A 84 6.72 -1.89 -6.66
C ILE A 84 7.29 -3.15 -5.97
N SER A 85 7.53 -4.21 -6.77
CA SER A 85 8.20 -5.41 -6.30
C SER A 85 9.74 -5.22 -6.23
N PHE A 86 10.40 -6.06 -5.43
CA PHE A 86 11.86 -6.05 -5.32
C PHE A 86 12.55 -6.19 -6.69
N LEU A 87 12.08 -7.11 -7.55
CA LEU A 87 12.63 -7.32 -8.88
C LEU A 87 12.48 -6.10 -9.81
N GLU A 88 11.35 -5.41 -9.72
CA GLU A 88 11.12 -4.16 -10.46
C GLU A 88 12.06 -3.05 -9.96
N GLY A 89 12.27 -2.95 -8.65
CA GLY A 89 13.22 -2.01 -8.05
C GLY A 89 14.65 -2.26 -8.50
N VAL A 90 15.10 -3.52 -8.51
CA VAL A 90 16.42 -3.91 -9.03
C VAL A 90 16.52 -3.59 -10.52
N GLY A 91 15.52 -3.96 -11.33
CA GLY A 91 15.47 -3.66 -12.76
C GLY A 91 15.57 -2.16 -13.05
N PHE A 92 14.86 -1.33 -12.27
CA PHE A 92 14.93 0.12 -12.37
C PHE A 92 16.32 0.65 -12.02
N GLY A 93 16.97 0.11 -10.99
CA GLY A 93 18.33 0.45 -10.60
C GLY A 93 19.35 0.13 -11.71
N VAL A 94 19.29 -1.08 -12.29
CA VAL A 94 20.16 -1.49 -13.41
C VAL A 94 19.93 -0.59 -14.62
N LEU A 95 18.68 -0.30 -14.97
CA LEU A 95 18.36 0.59 -16.07
C LEU A 95 18.90 2.01 -15.85
N THR A 96 18.85 2.53 -14.63
CA THR A 96 19.42 3.85 -14.28
C THR A 96 20.93 3.87 -14.54
N VAL A 97 21.64 2.82 -14.14
CA VAL A 97 23.10 2.70 -14.42
C VAL A 97 23.35 2.67 -15.92
N ILE A 98 22.59 1.88 -16.68
CA ILE A 98 22.73 1.77 -18.14
C ILE A 98 22.47 3.13 -18.81
N LEU A 99 21.41 3.84 -18.40
CA LEU A 99 21.07 5.16 -18.95
C LEU A 99 22.17 6.18 -18.64
N TYR A 100 22.71 6.21 -17.42
CA TYR A 100 23.79 7.12 -17.05
C TYR A 100 25.07 6.85 -17.85
N VAL A 101 25.54 5.61 -17.85
CA VAL A 101 26.76 5.21 -18.55
C VAL A 101 26.58 5.42 -20.05
N GLY A 102 25.44 5.03 -20.61
CA GLY A 102 25.11 5.23 -22.02
C GLY A 102 25.10 6.71 -22.40
N ALA A 103 24.49 7.59 -21.60
CA ALA A 103 24.48 9.03 -21.83
C ALA A 103 25.90 9.63 -21.84
N CYS A 104 26.78 9.18 -20.93
CA CYS A 104 28.16 9.64 -20.88
C CYS A 104 29.02 9.10 -22.05
N LEU A 105 28.79 7.85 -22.49
CA LEU A 105 29.51 7.27 -23.61
C LEU A 105 29.09 7.85 -24.98
N LEU A 106 27.82 8.19 -25.11
CA LEU A 106 27.22 8.82 -26.30
C LEU A 106 27.40 10.35 -26.34
N HIS A 107 28.10 10.91 -25.35
CA HIS A 107 28.45 12.34 -25.36
C HIS A 107 29.36 12.67 -26.57
N PRO A 108 29.16 13.81 -27.28
CA PRO A 108 29.94 14.15 -28.47
C PRO A 108 31.46 14.14 -28.28
N ASP A 109 31.94 14.59 -27.12
CA ASP A 109 33.36 14.61 -26.76
C ASP A 109 33.87 13.30 -26.15
N GLY A 110 33.01 12.24 -26.11
CA GLY A 110 33.29 10.99 -25.45
C GLY A 110 33.37 11.09 -23.93
N PRO A 111 33.87 10.05 -23.23
CA PRO A 111 34.02 10.06 -21.77
C PRO A 111 35.21 10.96 -21.34
N SER A 112 35.01 12.28 -21.41
CA SER A 112 36.00 13.31 -21.17
C SER A 112 36.66 13.26 -19.79
N ASN A 113 36.03 12.60 -18.81
CA ASN A 113 36.53 12.48 -17.43
C ASN A 113 36.21 11.10 -16.84
N LEU A 114 37.06 10.11 -17.18
CA LEU A 114 36.89 8.73 -16.73
C LEU A 114 36.84 8.58 -15.19
N PRO A 115 37.68 9.23 -14.37
CA PRO A 115 37.56 9.18 -12.90
C PRO A 115 36.19 9.62 -12.40
N ARG A 116 35.63 10.69 -12.98
CA ARG A 116 34.32 11.23 -12.60
C ARG A 116 33.19 10.29 -13.01
N LEU A 117 33.28 9.72 -14.22
CA LEU A 117 32.34 8.71 -14.68
C LEU A 117 32.30 7.51 -13.73
N MET A 118 33.47 6.99 -13.34
CA MET A 118 33.57 5.85 -12.41
C MET A 118 32.98 6.20 -11.03
N THR A 119 33.35 7.37 -10.48
CA THR A 119 32.86 7.81 -9.17
C THR A 119 31.33 7.96 -9.16
N ASN A 120 30.76 8.65 -10.15
CA ASN A 120 29.33 8.84 -10.24
C ASN A 120 28.59 7.52 -10.48
N THR A 121 29.15 6.62 -11.30
CA THR A 121 28.58 5.28 -11.51
C THR A 121 28.54 4.49 -10.21
N LEU A 122 29.61 4.52 -9.40
CA LEU A 122 29.62 3.87 -8.08
C LEU A 122 28.56 4.45 -7.15
N PHE A 123 28.37 5.76 -7.12
CA PHE A 123 27.31 6.38 -6.33
C PHE A 123 25.92 5.97 -6.80
N ILE A 124 25.67 5.88 -8.12
CA ILE A 124 24.39 5.43 -8.66
C ILE A 124 24.14 3.96 -8.30
N VAL A 125 25.16 3.09 -8.42
CA VAL A 125 25.08 1.68 -8.02
C VAL A 125 24.76 1.55 -6.54
N PHE A 126 25.42 2.33 -5.68
CA PHE A 126 25.14 2.34 -4.26
C PHE A 126 23.68 2.80 -3.97
N SER A 127 23.21 3.86 -4.63
CA SER A 127 21.84 4.34 -4.50
C SER A 127 20.83 3.34 -5.02
N ALA A 128 21.14 2.64 -6.12
CA ALA A 128 20.30 1.57 -6.66
C ALA A 128 20.21 0.39 -5.67
N ALA A 129 21.33 0.00 -5.05
CA ALA A 129 21.33 -1.03 -4.02
C ALA A 129 20.51 -0.61 -2.79
N ALA A 130 20.69 0.61 -2.31
CA ALA A 130 19.90 1.16 -1.20
C ALA A 130 18.40 1.20 -1.54
N SER A 131 18.04 1.67 -2.74
CA SER A 131 16.65 1.67 -3.23
C SER A 131 16.07 0.25 -3.29
N ALA A 132 16.82 -0.73 -3.79
CA ALA A 132 16.39 -2.13 -3.84
C ALA A 132 16.14 -2.71 -2.44
N VAL A 133 17.01 -2.41 -1.46
CA VAL A 133 16.80 -2.81 -0.06
C VAL A 133 15.53 -2.17 0.51
N CYS A 134 15.30 -0.88 0.30
CA CYS A 134 14.07 -0.21 0.72
C CYS A 134 12.82 -0.85 0.08
N THR A 135 12.87 -1.13 -1.22
CA THR A 135 11.78 -1.79 -1.94
C THR A 135 11.48 -3.17 -1.34
N TRP A 136 12.51 -3.96 -1.02
CA TRP A 136 12.36 -5.27 -0.38
C TRP A 136 11.68 -5.19 0.99
N PHE A 137 12.08 -4.22 1.83
CA PHE A 137 11.42 -3.99 3.12
C PHE A 137 9.97 -3.55 2.96
N ASN A 138 9.70 -2.62 2.02
CA ASN A 138 8.35 -2.14 1.74
C ASN A 138 7.44 -3.26 1.22
N GLU A 139 7.93 -4.13 0.33
CA GLU A 139 7.19 -5.28 -0.18
C GLU A 139 6.84 -6.25 0.96
N ARG A 140 7.81 -6.58 1.83
CA ARG A 140 7.57 -7.44 3.00
C ARG A 140 6.58 -6.82 3.99
N ALA A 141 6.70 -5.51 4.26
CA ALA A 141 5.78 -4.80 5.13
C ALA A 141 4.34 -4.84 4.59
N ARG A 142 4.15 -4.64 3.28
CA ARG A 142 2.83 -4.73 2.63
C ARG A 142 2.23 -6.12 2.72
N ILE A 143 3.01 -7.17 2.46
CA ILE A 143 2.54 -8.56 2.59
C ILE A 143 2.14 -8.85 4.03
N ARG A 144 2.92 -8.39 5.01
CA ARG A 144 2.59 -8.54 6.44
C ARG A 144 1.30 -7.82 6.81
N LEU A 145 1.15 -6.56 6.38
CA LEU A 145 -0.06 -5.77 6.62
C LEU A 145 -1.30 -6.44 6.02
N PHE A 146 -1.20 -6.95 4.80
CA PHE A 146 -2.30 -7.68 4.16
C PHE A 146 -2.71 -8.92 4.95
N ARG A 147 -1.74 -9.73 5.42
CA ARG A 147 -2.01 -10.90 6.26
C ARG A 147 -2.68 -10.52 7.58
N LEU A 148 -2.17 -9.48 8.24
CA LEU A 148 -2.77 -8.99 9.49
C LEU A 148 -4.21 -8.48 9.27
N GLN A 149 -4.49 -7.81 8.16
CA GLN A 149 -5.85 -7.39 7.83
C GLN A 149 -6.79 -8.59 7.63
N GLN A 150 -6.33 -9.66 6.99
CA GLN A 150 -7.11 -10.90 6.84
C GLN A 150 -7.37 -11.55 8.20
N GLU A 151 -6.35 -11.67 9.04
CA GLU A 151 -6.47 -12.25 10.39
C GLU A 151 -7.46 -11.44 11.25
N VAL A 152 -7.35 -10.11 11.24
CA VAL A 152 -8.30 -9.24 11.95
C VAL A 152 -9.72 -9.39 11.42
N ALA A 153 -9.91 -9.54 10.12
CA ALA A 153 -11.23 -9.76 9.54
C ALA A 153 -11.83 -11.11 9.99
N GLU A 154 -11.03 -12.17 10.03
CA GLU A 154 -11.44 -13.49 10.52
C GLU A 154 -11.80 -13.45 12.01
N ILE A 155 -10.94 -12.85 12.85
CA ILE A 155 -11.22 -12.70 14.28
C ILE A 155 -12.53 -11.92 14.51
N ASN A 156 -12.76 -10.84 13.75
CA ASN A 156 -13.99 -10.08 13.85
C ASN A 156 -15.24 -10.88 13.44
N ALA A 157 -15.13 -11.74 12.42
CA ALA A 157 -16.20 -12.62 12.02
C ALA A 157 -16.53 -13.63 13.12
N ASN A 158 -15.53 -14.31 13.69
CA ASN A 158 -15.67 -15.26 14.78
C ASN A 158 -16.24 -14.61 16.06
N LEU A 159 -15.81 -13.38 16.36
CA LEU A 159 -16.34 -12.63 17.51
C LEU A 159 -17.82 -12.29 17.34
N ARG A 160 -18.26 -11.92 16.13
CA ARG A 160 -19.68 -11.66 15.84
C ARG A 160 -20.53 -12.93 16.01
N GLU A 161 -20.05 -14.06 15.51
CA GLU A 161 -20.73 -15.35 15.66
C GLU A 161 -20.83 -15.76 17.12
N THR A 162 -19.73 -15.65 17.88
CA THR A 162 -19.71 -15.94 19.32
C THR A 162 -20.68 -15.04 20.10
N ASN A 163 -20.70 -13.75 19.79
CA ASN A 163 -21.64 -12.82 20.43
C ASN A 163 -23.09 -13.12 20.09
N ALA A 164 -23.40 -13.53 18.88
CA ALA A 164 -24.76 -13.96 18.49
C ALA A 164 -25.18 -15.21 19.28
N THR A 165 -24.30 -16.21 19.37
CA THR A 165 -24.54 -17.44 20.16
C THR A 165 -24.74 -17.13 21.64
N LEU A 166 -23.92 -16.25 22.21
CA LEU A 166 -24.06 -15.81 23.59
C LEU A 166 -25.39 -15.10 23.84
N ALA A 167 -25.83 -14.26 22.92
CA ALA A 167 -27.13 -13.58 23.03
C ALA A 167 -28.30 -14.56 22.99
N GLU A 168 -28.23 -15.57 22.13
CA GLU A 168 -29.24 -16.64 22.04
C GLU A 168 -29.31 -17.46 23.34
N VAL A 169 -28.14 -17.96 23.82
CA VAL A 169 -28.05 -18.74 25.06
C VAL A 169 -28.58 -17.92 26.26
N LYS A 170 -28.21 -16.65 26.35
CA LYS A 170 -28.73 -15.74 27.40
C LYS A 170 -30.24 -15.59 27.32
N GLY A 171 -30.79 -15.47 26.12
CA GLY A 171 -32.25 -15.43 25.90
C GLY A 171 -32.95 -16.72 26.38
N GLN A 172 -32.38 -17.88 26.03
CA GLN A 172 -32.90 -19.18 26.48
C GLN A 172 -32.84 -19.34 28.01
N LEU A 173 -31.74 -18.91 28.62
CA LEU A 173 -31.60 -18.96 30.10
C LEU A 173 -32.64 -18.09 30.80
N LEU A 174 -32.85 -16.85 30.34
CA LEU A 174 -33.87 -15.95 30.87
C LEU A 174 -35.28 -16.51 30.70
N GLN A 175 -35.57 -17.18 29.60
CA GLN A 175 -36.87 -17.82 29.38
C GLN A 175 -37.07 -19.00 30.33
N ARG A 176 -36.06 -19.85 30.55
CA ARG A 176 -36.10 -20.96 31.51
C ARG A 176 -36.30 -20.45 32.95
N GLU A 177 -35.60 -19.41 33.35
CA GLU A 177 -35.73 -18.79 34.66
C GLU A 177 -37.16 -18.26 34.89
N LYS A 178 -37.73 -17.54 33.89
CA LYS A 178 -39.12 -17.10 33.94
C LYS A 178 -40.11 -18.27 34.08
N MET A 179 -39.95 -19.34 33.33
CA MET A 179 -40.81 -20.52 33.43
C MET A 179 -40.69 -21.21 34.77
N ALA A 180 -39.49 -21.32 35.34
CA ALA A 180 -39.26 -21.87 36.66
C ALA A 180 -39.96 -21.01 37.74
N ALA A 181 -39.84 -19.71 37.67
CA ALA A 181 -40.52 -18.78 38.59
C ALA A 181 -42.05 -18.90 38.51
N ILE A 182 -42.63 -18.98 37.30
CA ILE A 182 -44.07 -19.19 37.10
C ILE A 182 -44.49 -20.57 37.67
N GLY A 183 -43.70 -21.61 37.43
CA GLY A 183 -43.98 -22.94 38.00
C GLY A 183 -44.03 -22.97 39.53
N THR A 184 -43.07 -22.26 40.16
CA THR A 184 -43.01 -22.17 41.64
C THR A 184 -44.16 -21.37 42.18
N LEU A 185 -44.54 -20.23 41.55
CA LEU A 185 -45.70 -19.41 41.89
C LEU A 185 -47.02 -20.20 41.72
N SER A 186 -47.17 -20.92 40.61
CA SER A 186 -48.37 -21.73 40.34
C SER A 186 -48.54 -22.87 41.35
N ALA A 187 -47.45 -23.53 41.74
CA ALA A 187 -47.49 -24.57 42.79
C ALA A 187 -47.87 -23.99 44.14
N GLY A 188 -47.34 -22.81 44.50
CA GLY A 188 -47.72 -22.08 45.73
C GLY A 188 -49.20 -21.69 45.75
N LEU A 189 -49.69 -21.12 44.65
CA LEU A 189 -51.13 -20.73 44.52
C LEU A 189 -52.04 -21.95 44.55
N MET A 190 -51.72 -23.03 43.92
CA MET A 190 -52.49 -24.31 44.00
C MET A 190 -52.58 -24.82 45.43
N HIS A 191 -51.47 -24.71 46.19
CA HIS A 191 -51.46 -25.12 47.60
C HIS A 191 -52.32 -24.22 48.46
N GLU A 192 -52.27 -22.92 48.25
CA GLU A 192 -53.10 -21.93 48.98
C GLU A 192 -54.58 -22.01 48.62
N VAL A 193 -54.94 -22.32 47.38
CA VAL A 193 -56.35 -22.52 46.96
C VAL A 193 -56.87 -23.88 47.40
N ASN A 194 -56.11 -24.94 47.44
CA ASN A 194 -56.50 -26.28 47.80
C ASN A 194 -56.80 -26.38 49.33
N ASN A 195 -56.05 -25.60 50.13
CA ASN A 195 -56.28 -25.59 51.60
C ASN A 195 -57.71 -25.17 52.00
N PRO A 196 -58.25 -24.00 51.58
CA PRO A 196 -59.62 -23.55 51.95
C PRO A 196 -60.71 -24.44 51.29
N VAL A 197 -60.46 -24.99 50.09
CA VAL A 197 -61.38 -25.90 49.42
C VAL A 197 -61.50 -27.22 50.23
N ASN A 198 -60.41 -27.82 50.70
CA ASN A 198 -60.43 -28.99 51.55
C ASN A 198 -61.14 -28.74 52.94
N TYR A 199 -60.87 -27.57 53.51
CA TYR A 199 -61.57 -27.18 54.74
C TYR A 199 -63.09 -26.99 54.53
N SER A 200 -63.49 -26.43 53.40
CA SER A 200 -64.89 -26.25 53.03
C SER A 200 -65.61 -27.59 52.79
N LEU A 201 -64.92 -28.53 52.09
CA LEU A 201 -65.46 -29.85 51.87
C LEU A 201 -65.59 -30.66 53.16
N MET A 202 -64.65 -30.55 54.08
CA MET A 202 -64.78 -31.21 55.42
C MET A 202 -65.95 -30.65 56.20
N ALA A 203 -66.22 -29.32 56.14
CA ALA A 203 -67.28 -28.70 56.82
C ALA A 203 -68.73 -29.02 56.30
N ILE A 204 -68.82 -29.43 55.03
CA ILE A 204 -70.07 -29.84 54.39
C ILE A 204 -70.41 -31.32 54.67
N ASN A 205 -69.42 -32.14 55.00
CA ASN A 205 -69.58 -33.56 55.28
C ASN A 205 -69.73 -33.94 56.79
N MET A 206 -69.78 -32.92 57.64
CA MET A 206 -70.19 -33.04 59.03
C MET A 206 -71.67 -32.66 59.19
#